data_f5394d03fba4ecbca60772349b352b98
#
_entry.id   f5394d03fba4ecbca60772349b352b98
#
_cell.length_a   1.000
_cell.length_b   1.000
_cell.length_c   1.000
_cell.angle_alpha   90.00
_cell.angle_beta   90.00
_cell.angle_gamma   90.00
#
_symmetry.space_group_name_H-M   'P 1'
#
loop_
_entity.id
_entity.type
_entity.pdbx_description
1 polymer ?
#
loop_
_entity_poly.entity_id
_entity_poly.type
_entity_poly.pdbx_seq_one_letter_code
_entity_poly.pdbx_strand_id
1 'polypeptide(L)'
;MSTQPDDRRLSSRAVVLTAGLFLLTALFGLIILPYAQPGLKLAGIWDAICSAAGIAGNAPAEEAVAPTFQTSTVAMTSVLLQKPTPDSIGRGATIAHQCAICHGPTGVSRADSPNLGGQYADAIYKQLLDFKSGARVNAVMTPFAVALSDQDMIDVAAYYRFLPRLPASHPEAEAPRIVLDGAPMRNIAPCGACHGALDHKPGSPWLAGQPAAYVKAQLEAFAAEARRNDISEQMRNIARQMTPDEIEAVAKYYGSQAAE
;
A
#
# COMPACT_ATOMS: atom_id res chain seq x y z
N MET A 1 5.89 -58.64 58.95
CA MET A 1 5.22 -59.35 57.90
C MET A 1 4.25 -58.39 57.20
N SER A 2 4.48 -58.15 56.00
CA SER A 2 4.03 -57.05 55.14
C SER A 2 2.55 -57.09 54.78
N THR A 3 1.94 -55.97 54.93
CA THR A 3 0.63 -55.69 54.33
C THR A 3 0.83 -54.74 53.13
N GLN A 4 0.93 -55.29 51.94
CA GLN A 4 0.91 -54.53 50.69
C GLN A 4 -0.22 -55.04 49.75
N PRO A 5 -1.49 -54.69 50.01
CA PRO A 5 -2.50 -54.71 49.01
C PRO A 5 -3.12 -53.33 48.72
N ASP A 6 -2.85 -52.27 49.45
CA ASP A 6 -3.62 -51.02 49.35
C ASP A 6 -3.05 -50.03 48.30
N ASP A 7 -1.74 -50.02 48.09
CA ASP A 7 -1.11 -49.08 47.16
C ASP A 7 -1.54 -49.28 45.68
N ARG A 8 -1.76 -50.52 45.23
CA ARG A 8 -2.18 -50.80 43.85
C ARG A 8 -3.63 -50.38 43.59
N ARG A 9 -4.52 -50.44 44.58
CA ARG A 9 -5.89 -50.00 44.40
C ARG A 9 -6.04 -48.49 44.45
N LEU A 10 -5.22 -47.81 45.25
CA LEU A 10 -5.13 -46.35 45.29
C LEU A 10 -4.53 -45.80 44.00
N SER A 11 -3.47 -46.41 43.47
CA SER A 11 -2.86 -46.00 42.22
C SER A 11 -3.80 -46.20 41.00
N SER A 12 -4.53 -47.34 40.95
CA SER A 12 -5.50 -47.57 39.86
C SER A 12 -6.71 -46.63 39.91
N ARG A 13 -7.19 -46.29 41.12
CA ARG A 13 -8.27 -45.27 41.28
C ARG A 13 -7.79 -43.89 40.89
N ALA A 14 -6.57 -43.50 41.26
CA ALA A 14 -5.98 -42.22 40.83
C ALA A 14 -5.84 -42.13 39.31
N VAL A 15 -5.34 -43.18 38.66
CA VAL A 15 -5.22 -43.24 37.20
C VAL A 15 -6.58 -43.14 36.52
N VAL A 16 -7.59 -43.86 37.00
CA VAL A 16 -8.96 -43.79 36.42
C VAL A 16 -9.58 -42.41 36.60
N LEU A 17 -9.40 -41.78 37.77
CA LEU A 17 -9.90 -40.42 38.02
C LEU A 17 -9.19 -39.38 37.14
N THR A 18 -7.86 -39.49 37.02
CA THR A 18 -7.08 -38.59 36.17
C THR A 18 -7.47 -38.76 34.69
N ALA A 19 -7.59 -39.99 34.21
CA ALA A 19 -8.03 -40.25 32.83
C ALA A 19 -9.46 -39.77 32.60
N GLY A 20 -10.35 -39.96 33.55
CA GLY A 20 -11.74 -39.45 33.50
C GLY A 20 -11.78 -37.91 33.43
N LEU A 21 -10.97 -37.23 34.22
CA LEU A 21 -10.86 -35.78 34.23
C LEU A 21 -10.31 -35.28 32.89
N PHE A 22 -9.29 -35.93 32.34
CA PHE A 22 -8.75 -35.60 31.02
C PHE A 22 -9.77 -35.75 29.89
N LEU A 23 -10.54 -36.84 29.90
CA LEU A 23 -11.61 -37.07 28.92
C LEU A 23 -12.72 -36.02 29.07
N LEU A 24 -13.13 -35.66 30.26
CA LEU A 24 -14.13 -34.62 30.48
C LEU A 24 -13.67 -33.26 30.06
N THR A 25 -12.43 -32.87 30.35
CA THR A 25 -11.89 -31.58 29.92
C THR A 25 -11.68 -31.54 28.38
N ALA A 26 -11.26 -32.64 27.78
CA ALA A 26 -11.17 -32.74 26.31
C ALA A 26 -12.56 -32.64 25.65
N LEU A 27 -13.57 -33.32 26.19
CA LEU A 27 -14.93 -33.26 25.70
C LEU A 27 -15.52 -31.84 25.82
N PHE A 28 -15.31 -31.22 26.98
CA PHE A 28 -15.75 -29.83 27.19
C PHE A 28 -15.03 -28.85 26.26
N GLY A 29 -13.68 -28.94 26.13
CA GLY A 29 -12.90 -28.06 25.32
C GLY A 29 -13.12 -28.23 23.80
N LEU A 30 -13.28 -29.47 23.33
CA LEU A 30 -13.41 -29.77 21.90
C LEU A 30 -14.84 -29.75 21.38
N ILE A 31 -15.82 -29.99 22.24
CA ILE A 31 -17.23 -30.11 21.81
C ILE A 31 -18.05 -28.93 22.35
N ILE A 32 -18.03 -28.65 23.65
CA ILE A 32 -18.95 -27.69 24.26
C ILE A 32 -18.47 -26.25 24.06
N LEU A 33 -17.19 -25.97 24.27
CA LEU A 33 -16.63 -24.62 24.21
C LEU A 33 -16.79 -23.97 22.82
N PRO A 34 -16.54 -24.68 21.70
CA PRO A 34 -16.75 -24.11 20.36
C PRO A 34 -18.21 -23.73 20.06
N TYR A 35 -19.17 -24.47 20.64
CA TYR A 35 -20.60 -24.14 20.47
C TYR A 35 -21.09 -23.05 21.40
N ALA A 36 -20.41 -22.84 22.53
CA ALA A 36 -20.79 -21.84 23.53
C ALA A 36 -20.22 -20.45 23.24
N GLN A 37 -19.23 -20.31 22.33
CA GLN A 37 -18.63 -19.03 21.95
C GLN A 37 -19.24 -18.47 20.66
N PRO A 38 -20.09 -17.43 20.74
CA PRO A 38 -20.80 -16.89 19.55
C PRO A 38 -19.88 -16.26 18.49
N GLY A 39 -18.60 -16.00 18.83
CA GLY A 39 -17.61 -15.42 17.92
C GLY A 39 -16.82 -16.44 17.10
N LEU A 40 -16.85 -17.72 17.47
CA LEU A 40 -16.16 -18.78 16.75
C LEU A 40 -17.16 -19.50 15.84
N LYS A 41 -17.25 -19.09 14.59
CA LYS A 41 -18.04 -19.78 13.54
C LYS A 41 -17.28 -21.05 13.10
N LEU A 42 -17.18 -22.03 13.99
CA LEU A 42 -16.52 -23.31 13.67
C LEU A 42 -17.54 -24.25 13.06
N ALA A 43 -17.34 -24.65 11.82
CA ALA A 43 -18.24 -25.54 11.10
C ALA A 43 -18.18 -27.01 11.59
N GLY A 44 -17.27 -27.32 12.56
CA GLY A 44 -17.15 -28.65 13.15
C GLY A 44 -15.89 -28.84 13.98
N ILE A 45 -15.76 -30.04 14.55
CA ILE A 45 -14.61 -30.43 15.39
C ILE A 45 -13.28 -30.30 14.64
N TRP A 46 -13.25 -30.56 13.34
CA TRP A 46 -12.05 -30.44 12.53
C TRP A 46 -11.59 -29.00 12.38
N ASP A 47 -12.49 -28.06 12.21
CA ASP A 47 -12.16 -26.64 12.14
C ASP A 47 -11.62 -26.12 13.49
N ALA A 48 -12.16 -26.63 14.58
CA ALA A 48 -11.64 -26.32 15.92
C ALA A 48 -10.20 -26.84 16.13
N ILE A 49 -9.92 -28.06 15.69
CA ILE A 49 -8.59 -28.69 15.79
C ILE A 49 -7.59 -27.98 14.87
N CYS A 50 -7.98 -27.69 13.62
CA CYS A 50 -7.14 -27.00 12.66
C CYS A 50 -6.82 -25.57 13.12
N SER A 51 -7.82 -24.85 13.65
CA SER A 51 -7.63 -23.51 14.20
C SER A 51 -6.69 -23.51 15.42
N ALA A 52 -6.86 -24.47 16.33
CA ALA A 52 -5.97 -24.62 17.48
C ALA A 52 -4.53 -25.00 17.10
N ALA A 53 -4.36 -25.71 15.98
CA ALA A 53 -3.06 -26.07 15.40
C ALA A 53 -2.46 -24.96 14.51
N GLY A 54 -3.11 -23.81 14.36
CA GLY A 54 -2.68 -22.72 13.46
C GLY A 54 -2.81 -23.05 11.98
N ILE A 55 -3.55 -24.11 11.63
CA ILE A 55 -3.82 -24.50 10.25
C ILE A 55 -5.11 -23.75 9.84
N ALA A 56 -5.03 -22.97 8.77
CA ALA A 56 -6.21 -22.29 8.22
C ALA A 56 -7.26 -23.33 7.81
N GLY A 57 -8.35 -23.45 8.58
CA GLY A 57 -9.50 -24.27 8.23
C GLY A 57 -10.19 -23.69 7.00
N ASN A 58 -10.99 -24.52 6.32
CA ASN A 58 -11.95 -24.05 5.30
C ASN A 58 -13.11 -23.30 6.01
N ALA A 59 -12.81 -22.17 6.64
CA ALA A 59 -13.86 -21.24 7.01
C ALA A 59 -14.64 -20.92 5.72
N PRO A 60 -15.98 -20.99 5.72
CA PRO A 60 -16.75 -20.48 4.61
C PRO A 60 -16.23 -19.07 4.35
N ALA A 61 -15.81 -18.79 3.11
CA ALA A 61 -15.29 -17.48 2.76
C ALA A 61 -16.32 -16.48 3.26
N GLU A 62 -15.95 -15.70 4.26
CA GLU A 62 -16.75 -14.58 4.72
C GLU A 62 -16.98 -13.78 3.46
N GLU A 63 -18.26 -13.67 3.05
CA GLU A 63 -18.62 -12.99 1.81
C GLU A 63 -17.94 -11.63 1.89
N ALA A 64 -16.85 -11.50 1.11
CA ALA A 64 -15.99 -10.34 1.19
C ALA A 64 -16.89 -9.15 0.87
N VAL A 65 -17.24 -8.37 1.89
CA VAL A 65 -17.99 -7.14 1.70
C VAL A 65 -17.20 -6.34 0.69
N ALA A 66 -17.73 -6.21 -0.51
CA ALA A 66 -17.05 -5.48 -1.58
C ALA A 66 -16.70 -4.10 -1.02
N PRO A 67 -15.45 -3.67 -1.15
CA PRO A 67 -15.05 -2.38 -0.61
C PRO A 67 -15.95 -1.31 -1.18
N THR A 68 -16.45 -0.42 -0.34
CA THR A 68 -17.34 0.69 -0.73
C THR A 68 -16.64 1.73 -1.62
N PHE A 69 -15.36 1.55 -1.90
CA PHE A 69 -14.52 2.39 -2.78
C PHE A 69 -13.68 1.49 -3.69
N GLN A 70 -13.37 1.99 -4.88
CA GLN A 70 -12.48 1.30 -5.80
C GLN A 70 -11.03 1.46 -5.34
N THR A 71 -10.30 0.35 -5.31
CA THR A 71 -8.85 0.32 -5.14
C THR A 71 -8.17 0.28 -6.51
N SER A 72 -6.88 0.65 -6.57
CA SER A 72 -6.12 0.52 -7.81
C SER A 72 -6.00 -0.94 -8.23
N THR A 73 -6.38 -1.24 -9.48
CA THR A 73 -6.24 -2.55 -10.11
C THR A 73 -5.14 -2.57 -11.17
N VAL A 74 -4.29 -1.54 -11.19
CA VAL A 74 -3.25 -1.38 -12.20
C VAL A 74 -2.20 -2.47 -12.09
N ALA A 75 -2.06 -3.28 -13.15
CA ALA A 75 -0.99 -4.24 -13.29
C ALA A 75 0.28 -3.56 -13.82
N MET A 76 1.39 -3.69 -13.12
CA MET A 76 2.70 -3.21 -13.59
C MET A 76 3.27 -4.20 -14.60
N THR A 77 3.02 -3.95 -15.88
CA THR A 77 3.50 -4.80 -16.97
C THR A 77 4.91 -4.42 -17.41
N SER A 78 5.62 -5.36 -18.00
CA SER A 78 6.97 -5.14 -18.55
C SER A 78 7.02 -4.02 -19.59
N VAL A 79 5.92 -3.76 -20.31
CA VAL A 79 5.82 -2.69 -21.31
C VAL A 79 6.03 -1.32 -20.66
N LEU A 80 5.46 -1.08 -19.48
CA LEU A 80 5.59 0.19 -18.77
C LEU A 80 7.00 0.42 -18.20
N LEU A 81 7.76 -0.65 -17.99
CA LEU A 81 9.12 -0.60 -17.44
C LEU A 81 10.20 -0.50 -18.53
N GLN A 82 9.84 -0.80 -19.78
CA GLN A 82 10.77 -0.73 -20.91
C GLN A 82 11.07 0.72 -21.31
N LYS A 83 12.16 0.88 -22.06
CA LYS A 83 12.51 2.18 -22.67
C LYS A 83 11.45 2.54 -23.72
N PRO A 84 10.87 3.76 -23.67
CA PRO A 84 9.87 4.20 -24.65
C PRO A 84 10.43 4.24 -26.07
N THR A 85 9.58 3.92 -27.06
CA THR A 85 9.93 4.07 -28.48
C THR A 85 9.80 5.53 -28.92
N PRO A 86 10.57 5.99 -29.94
CA PRO A 86 10.43 7.34 -30.50
C PRO A 86 9.00 7.66 -30.95
N ASP A 87 8.31 6.70 -31.55
CA ASP A 87 6.93 6.88 -32.01
C ASP A 87 5.96 7.10 -30.86
N SER A 88 6.11 6.35 -29.77
CA SER A 88 5.30 6.53 -28.56
C SER A 88 5.53 7.92 -27.94
N ILE A 89 6.80 8.35 -27.87
CA ILE A 89 7.17 9.70 -27.40
C ILE A 89 6.53 10.77 -28.27
N GLY A 90 6.57 10.64 -29.59
CA GLY A 90 6.00 11.60 -30.54
C GLY A 90 4.48 11.73 -30.43
N ARG A 91 3.77 10.60 -30.32
CA ARG A 91 2.30 10.63 -30.08
C ARG A 91 1.98 11.23 -28.71
N GLY A 92 2.72 10.84 -27.69
CA GLY A 92 2.57 11.37 -26.34
C GLY A 92 2.79 12.88 -26.27
N ALA A 93 3.77 13.43 -27.01
CA ALA A 93 4.01 14.86 -27.09
C ALA A 93 2.79 15.62 -27.64
N THR A 94 2.12 15.07 -28.67
CA THR A 94 0.91 15.65 -29.25
C THR A 94 -0.24 15.69 -28.24
N ILE A 95 -0.45 14.59 -27.52
CA ILE A 95 -1.52 14.49 -26.50
C ILE A 95 -1.22 15.42 -25.32
N ALA A 96 0.04 15.49 -24.89
CA ALA A 96 0.49 16.26 -23.73
C ALA A 96 0.28 17.78 -23.85
N HIS A 97 -0.02 18.30 -25.05
CA HIS A 97 -0.36 19.72 -25.24
C HIS A 97 -1.48 20.19 -24.31
N GLN A 98 -2.52 19.39 -24.14
CA GLN A 98 -3.61 19.71 -23.23
C GLN A 98 -3.21 19.64 -21.75
N CYS A 99 -2.22 18.82 -21.42
CA CYS A 99 -1.73 18.65 -20.05
C CYS A 99 -0.85 19.83 -19.62
N ALA A 100 -0.18 20.49 -20.60
CA ALA A 100 0.76 21.58 -20.37
C ALA A 100 0.12 22.82 -19.72
N ILE A 101 -1.19 22.98 -19.81
CA ILE A 101 -1.93 24.09 -19.18
C ILE A 101 -1.68 24.13 -17.67
N CYS A 102 -1.68 22.97 -17.01
CA CYS A 102 -1.49 22.84 -15.55
C CYS A 102 -0.11 22.30 -15.19
N HIS A 103 0.42 21.38 -16.01
CA HIS A 103 1.70 20.70 -15.72
C HIS A 103 2.92 21.38 -16.36
N GLY A 104 2.71 22.50 -17.08
CA GLY A 104 3.76 23.24 -17.77
C GLY A 104 4.20 22.58 -19.10
N PRO A 105 4.73 23.37 -20.06
CA PRO A 105 5.12 22.87 -21.38
C PRO A 105 6.34 21.92 -21.33
N THR A 106 7.15 22.01 -20.30
CA THR A 106 8.30 21.13 -20.04
C THR A 106 7.97 20.03 -19.05
N GLY A 107 6.72 19.90 -18.62
CA GLY A 107 6.32 19.01 -17.54
C GLY A 107 6.67 19.54 -16.14
N VAL A 108 7.04 20.83 -16.06
CA VAL A 108 7.29 21.52 -14.77
C VAL A 108 6.18 22.53 -14.54
N SER A 109 5.40 22.31 -13.52
CA SER A 109 4.26 23.14 -13.13
C SER A 109 4.75 24.45 -12.49
N ARG A 110 4.00 25.52 -12.78
CA ARG A 110 4.13 26.81 -12.07
C ARG A 110 3.06 27.01 -10.98
N ALA A 111 2.32 25.95 -10.70
CA ALA A 111 1.25 25.90 -9.71
C ALA A 111 1.44 24.68 -8.81
N ASP A 112 0.48 24.39 -7.95
CA ASP A 112 0.50 23.23 -7.05
C ASP A 112 0.14 21.89 -7.74
N SER A 113 0.20 21.86 -9.09
CA SER A 113 0.08 20.62 -9.86
C SER A 113 1.40 19.85 -9.86
N PRO A 114 1.37 18.51 -9.90
CA PRO A 114 2.62 17.76 -9.86
C PRO A 114 3.48 17.97 -11.13
N ASN A 115 4.78 17.98 -10.93
CA ASN A 115 5.76 17.96 -12.00
C ASN A 115 5.79 16.57 -12.65
N LEU A 116 5.71 16.52 -13.98
CA LEU A 116 5.66 15.29 -14.77
C LEU A 116 6.96 15.06 -15.57
N GLY A 117 7.77 16.10 -15.81
CA GLY A 117 9.03 15.98 -16.52
C GLY A 117 9.99 15.02 -15.85
N GLY A 118 10.47 14.02 -16.59
CA GLY A 118 11.39 12.99 -16.08
C GLY A 118 10.78 12.02 -15.07
N GLN A 119 9.46 12.04 -14.88
CA GLN A 119 8.75 11.13 -13.98
C GLN A 119 8.77 9.69 -14.55
N TYR A 120 8.65 8.70 -13.69
CA TYR A 120 8.55 7.31 -14.11
C TYR A 120 7.28 7.05 -14.91
N ALA A 121 7.41 6.37 -16.05
CA ALA A 121 6.29 6.11 -16.95
C ALA A 121 5.20 5.25 -16.29
N ASP A 122 5.60 4.25 -15.54
CA ASP A 122 4.69 3.38 -14.79
C ASP A 122 3.91 4.14 -13.71
N ALA A 123 4.55 5.10 -13.05
CA ALA A 123 3.86 5.97 -12.08
C ALA A 123 2.84 6.89 -12.77
N ILE A 124 3.18 7.50 -13.92
CA ILE A 124 2.24 8.34 -14.68
C ILE A 124 1.07 7.51 -15.20
N TYR A 125 1.35 6.39 -15.87
CA TYR A 125 0.33 5.48 -16.38
C TYR A 125 -0.63 5.03 -15.28
N LYS A 126 -0.07 4.60 -14.13
CA LYS A 126 -0.88 4.20 -12.98
C LYS A 126 -1.84 5.30 -12.54
N GLN A 127 -1.37 6.54 -12.41
CA GLN A 127 -2.24 7.63 -11.96
C GLN A 127 -3.33 7.95 -12.99
N LEU A 128 -3.01 7.94 -14.27
CA LEU A 128 -4.01 8.15 -15.33
C LEU A 128 -5.08 7.06 -15.30
N LEU A 129 -4.67 5.80 -15.21
CA LEU A 129 -5.61 4.69 -15.15
C LEU A 129 -6.45 4.71 -13.87
N ASP A 130 -5.86 5.08 -12.72
CA ASP A 130 -6.59 5.24 -11.46
C ASP A 130 -7.64 6.37 -11.54
N PHE A 131 -7.33 7.49 -12.19
CA PHE A 131 -8.31 8.55 -12.45
C PHE A 131 -9.41 8.08 -13.40
N LYS A 132 -9.06 7.34 -14.46
CA LYS A 132 -10.01 6.81 -15.43
C LYS A 132 -10.96 5.78 -14.81
N SER A 133 -10.45 4.90 -13.97
CA SER A 133 -11.22 3.84 -13.32
C SER A 133 -12.02 4.31 -12.10
N GLY A 134 -11.75 5.52 -11.58
CA GLY A 134 -12.35 6.03 -10.34
C GLY A 134 -11.65 5.58 -9.06
N ALA A 135 -10.55 4.80 -9.14
CA ALA A 135 -9.73 4.45 -7.97
C ALA A 135 -9.05 5.68 -7.34
N ARG A 136 -8.84 6.73 -8.14
CA ARG A 136 -8.47 8.07 -7.70
C ARG A 136 -9.41 9.09 -8.32
N VAL A 137 -9.98 9.97 -7.51
CA VAL A 137 -10.92 10.99 -7.98
C VAL A 137 -10.32 12.38 -7.82
N ASN A 138 -10.43 13.19 -8.86
CA ASN A 138 -10.08 14.60 -8.83
C ASN A 138 -10.92 15.37 -9.86
N ALA A 139 -11.50 16.49 -9.49
CA ALA A 139 -12.42 17.25 -10.34
C ALA A 139 -11.81 17.68 -11.67
N VAL A 140 -10.48 17.91 -11.72
CA VAL A 140 -9.76 18.30 -12.95
C VAL A 140 -9.24 17.07 -13.68
N MET A 141 -8.50 16.18 -12.99
CA MET A 141 -7.78 15.09 -13.67
C MET A 141 -8.69 13.95 -14.17
N THR A 142 -9.79 13.67 -13.46
CA THR A 142 -10.70 12.59 -13.85
C THR A 142 -11.29 12.79 -15.26
N PRO A 143 -11.84 13.95 -15.64
CA PRO A 143 -12.32 14.18 -17.01
C PRO A 143 -11.25 14.00 -18.10
N PHE A 144 -10.02 14.49 -17.86
CA PHE A 144 -8.92 14.29 -18.79
C PHE A 144 -8.56 12.82 -18.96
N ALA A 145 -8.45 12.07 -17.86
CA ALA A 145 -8.07 10.67 -17.89
C ALA A 145 -9.14 9.78 -18.54
N VAL A 146 -10.42 10.05 -18.32
CA VAL A 146 -11.55 9.31 -18.94
C VAL A 146 -11.52 9.42 -20.47
N ALA A 147 -11.09 10.56 -21.01
CA ALA A 147 -11.01 10.77 -22.45
C ALA A 147 -9.85 10.03 -23.14
N LEU A 148 -8.84 9.55 -22.38
CA LEU A 148 -7.68 8.87 -22.95
C LEU A 148 -7.96 7.39 -23.20
N SER A 149 -7.49 6.85 -24.33
CA SER A 149 -7.36 5.41 -24.52
C SER A 149 -6.19 4.85 -23.70
N ASP A 150 -6.11 3.52 -23.56
CA ASP A 150 -4.99 2.88 -22.87
C ASP A 150 -3.66 3.17 -23.57
N GLN A 151 -3.66 3.21 -24.92
CA GLN A 151 -2.49 3.56 -25.70
C GLN A 151 -2.10 5.03 -25.49
N ASP A 152 -3.05 5.96 -25.42
CA ASP A 152 -2.78 7.37 -25.16
C ASP A 152 -2.10 7.54 -23.78
N MET A 153 -2.56 6.82 -22.78
CA MET A 153 -1.95 6.86 -21.44
C MET A 153 -0.51 6.34 -21.45
N ILE A 154 -0.22 5.26 -22.22
CA ILE A 154 1.15 4.74 -22.41
C ILE A 154 2.00 5.79 -23.12
N ASP A 155 1.51 6.41 -24.19
CA ASP A 155 2.24 7.39 -24.98
C ASP A 155 2.52 8.68 -24.20
N VAL A 156 1.57 9.19 -23.44
CA VAL A 156 1.76 10.33 -22.52
C VAL A 156 2.79 10.02 -21.45
N ALA A 157 2.73 8.82 -20.86
CA ALA A 157 3.69 8.38 -19.87
C ALA A 157 5.12 8.27 -20.47
N ALA A 158 5.22 7.77 -21.70
CA ALA A 158 6.46 7.70 -22.46
C ALA A 158 7.06 9.09 -22.72
N TYR A 159 6.25 10.05 -23.13
CA TYR A 159 6.67 11.43 -23.38
C TYR A 159 7.21 12.11 -22.11
N TYR A 160 6.46 12.10 -21.01
CA TYR A 160 6.90 12.74 -19.79
C TYR A 160 8.14 12.07 -19.19
N ARG A 161 8.28 10.77 -19.30
CA ARG A 161 9.51 10.06 -18.91
C ARG A 161 10.71 10.51 -19.75
N PHE A 162 10.52 10.82 -21.02
CA PHE A 162 11.56 11.27 -21.94
C PHE A 162 12.04 12.70 -21.63
N LEU A 163 11.16 13.55 -21.11
CA LEU A 163 11.54 14.92 -20.75
C LEU A 163 12.62 14.91 -19.67
N PRO A 164 13.51 15.91 -19.66
CA PRO A 164 14.51 16.03 -18.63
C PRO A 164 13.84 16.12 -17.25
N ARG A 165 14.38 15.37 -16.31
CA ARG A 165 14.04 15.51 -14.90
C ARG A 165 14.65 16.81 -14.39
N LEU A 166 13.91 17.51 -13.51
CA LEU A 166 14.52 18.62 -12.77
C LEU A 166 15.78 18.12 -12.07
N PRO A 167 16.90 18.84 -12.19
CA PRO A 167 18.09 18.48 -11.45
C PRO A 167 17.73 18.44 -9.97
N ALA A 168 18.12 17.37 -9.29
CA ALA A 168 18.07 17.35 -7.84
C ALA A 168 19.12 18.38 -7.35
N SER A 169 18.67 19.60 -7.06
CA SER A 169 19.50 20.48 -6.25
C SER A 169 19.54 19.81 -4.88
N HIS A 170 20.74 19.47 -4.40
CA HIS A 170 20.87 19.06 -3.02
C HIS A 170 20.67 20.31 -2.18
N PRO A 171 19.55 20.48 -1.48
CA PRO A 171 19.41 21.61 -0.59
C PRO A 171 20.47 21.49 0.47
N GLU A 172 21.03 22.61 0.90
CA GLU A 172 21.89 22.67 2.08
C GLU A 172 21.17 22.19 3.35
N ALA A 173 19.85 22.03 3.28
CA ALA A 173 19.04 21.48 4.36
C ALA A 173 19.26 19.97 4.50
N GLU A 174 19.64 19.56 5.69
CA GLU A 174 19.76 18.17 6.08
C GLU A 174 18.39 17.46 5.89
N ALA A 175 18.42 16.30 5.25
CA ALA A 175 17.20 15.52 5.04
C ALA A 175 16.60 15.10 6.38
N PRO A 176 15.28 15.24 6.57
CA PRO A 176 14.62 14.78 7.80
C PRO A 176 14.88 13.29 8.04
N ARG A 177 15.09 12.90 9.30
CA ARG A 177 15.37 11.51 9.67
C ARG A 177 14.31 10.53 9.14
N ILE A 178 13.05 10.94 9.12
CA ILE A 178 11.97 10.11 8.59
C ILE A 178 12.14 9.81 7.09
N VAL A 179 12.82 10.69 6.33
CA VAL A 179 13.13 10.47 4.91
C VAL A 179 14.27 9.47 4.75
N LEU A 180 15.33 9.59 5.57
CA LEU A 180 16.55 8.78 5.48
C LEU A 180 16.38 7.41 6.12
N ASP A 181 15.87 7.39 7.36
CA ASP A 181 15.85 6.22 8.23
C ASP A 181 14.44 5.60 8.35
N GLY A 182 13.41 6.39 7.99
CA GLY A 182 12.03 6.03 8.34
C GLY A 182 11.75 6.12 9.83
N ALA A 183 10.77 5.37 10.29
CA ALA A 183 10.47 5.16 11.70
C ALA A 183 10.01 3.70 11.91
N PRO A 184 10.95 2.75 12.02
CA PRO A 184 10.65 1.31 12.04
C PRO A 184 9.65 0.90 13.13
N MET A 185 9.71 1.54 14.31
CA MET A 185 8.78 1.27 15.42
C MET A 185 7.32 1.68 15.11
N ARG A 186 7.12 2.47 14.06
CA ARG A 186 5.81 2.90 13.54
C ARG A 186 5.52 2.32 12.15
N ASN A 187 6.29 1.31 11.70
CA ASN A 187 6.20 0.70 10.37
C ASN A 187 6.35 1.70 9.21
N ILE A 188 7.15 2.75 9.39
CA ILE A 188 7.46 3.71 8.34
C ILE A 188 8.84 3.37 7.76
N ALA A 189 8.85 2.89 6.52
CA ALA A 189 10.09 2.69 5.76
C ALA A 189 10.69 4.03 5.30
N PRO A 190 12.02 4.12 5.06
CA PRO A 190 12.62 5.27 4.42
C PRO A 190 11.93 5.61 3.10
N CYS A 191 11.58 6.89 2.88
CA CYS A 191 10.84 7.30 1.69
C CYS A 191 11.57 6.93 0.38
N GLY A 192 12.90 7.11 0.36
CA GLY A 192 13.75 6.81 -0.78
C GLY A 192 13.83 5.34 -1.17
N ALA A 193 13.43 4.41 -0.29
CA ALA A 193 13.41 2.98 -0.60
C ALA A 193 12.38 2.62 -1.70
N CYS A 194 11.34 3.45 -1.88
CA CYS A 194 10.32 3.25 -2.89
C CYS A 194 10.26 4.40 -3.91
N HIS A 195 10.67 5.60 -3.51
CA HIS A 195 10.49 6.85 -4.27
C HIS A 195 11.78 7.37 -4.94
N GLY A 196 12.74 6.52 -5.18
CA GLY A 196 13.80 6.77 -6.16
C GLY A 196 15.16 7.22 -5.64
N ALA A 197 15.39 7.38 -4.34
CA ALA A 197 16.72 7.73 -3.84
C ALA A 197 17.65 6.51 -3.78
N LEU A 198 17.14 5.35 -3.42
CA LEU A 198 17.87 4.09 -3.30
C LEU A 198 17.45 3.11 -4.39
N ASP A 199 16.16 3.05 -4.69
CA ASP A 199 15.56 2.18 -5.69
C ASP A 199 14.24 2.77 -6.22
N HIS A 200 13.70 2.20 -7.30
CA HIS A 200 12.40 2.56 -7.86
C HIS A 200 11.45 1.38 -7.72
N LYS A 201 10.46 1.55 -6.85
CA LYS A 201 9.36 0.59 -6.77
C LYS A 201 8.34 0.89 -7.88
N PRO A 202 8.02 -0.07 -8.77
CA PRO A 202 7.06 0.13 -9.85
C PRO A 202 5.73 0.73 -9.37
N GLY A 203 5.27 1.79 -10.05
CA GLY A 203 4.08 2.55 -9.70
C GLY A 203 4.28 3.64 -8.64
N SER A 204 5.43 3.71 -8.01
CA SER A 204 5.77 4.79 -7.08
C SER A 204 6.39 5.99 -7.82
N PRO A 205 5.94 7.23 -7.59
CA PRO A 205 6.49 8.39 -8.27
C PRO A 205 7.83 8.83 -7.67
N TRP A 206 8.65 9.46 -8.50
CA TRP A 206 9.78 10.29 -8.06
C TRP A 206 9.27 11.52 -7.32
N LEU A 207 9.82 11.84 -6.15
CA LEU A 207 9.34 12.93 -5.29
C LEU A 207 10.18 14.18 -5.33
N ALA A 208 11.50 14.08 -5.58
CA ALA A 208 12.37 15.25 -5.59
C ALA A 208 11.91 16.29 -6.64
N GLY A 209 11.82 17.54 -6.25
CA GLY A 209 11.36 18.63 -7.09
C GLY A 209 9.82 18.71 -7.25
N GLN A 210 9.02 17.92 -6.53
CA GLN A 210 7.58 18.08 -6.55
C GLN A 210 7.18 19.30 -5.70
N PRO A 211 6.12 20.05 -6.08
CA PRO A 211 5.65 21.19 -5.27
C PRO A 211 5.34 20.73 -3.82
N ALA A 212 5.90 21.44 -2.83
CA ALA A 212 5.71 21.11 -1.43
C ALA A 212 4.23 21.04 -1.02
N ALA A 213 3.43 21.98 -1.49
CA ALA A 213 1.98 22.00 -1.25
C ALA A 213 1.29 20.73 -1.81
N TYR A 214 1.71 20.26 -3.00
CA TYR A 214 1.21 19.02 -3.58
C TYR A 214 1.60 17.81 -2.73
N VAL A 215 2.87 17.66 -2.36
CA VAL A 215 3.34 16.53 -1.54
C VAL A 215 2.59 16.47 -0.22
N LYS A 216 2.47 17.62 0.48
CA LYS A 216 1.71 17.75 1.73
C LYS A 216 0.27 17.28 1.56
N ALA A 217 -0.44 17.85 0.60
CA ALA A 217 -1.84 17.51 0.35
C ALA A 217 -2.04 16.02 0.03
N GLN A 218 -1.08 15.38 -0.68
CA GLN A 218 -1.18 13.95 -0.96
C GLN A 218 -0.94 13.09 0.29
N LEU A 219 0.02 13.43 1.15
CA LEU A 219 0.25 12.72 2.41
C LEU A 219 -0.95 12.85 3.35
N GLU A 220 -1.50 14.06 3.49
CA GLU A 220 -2.72 14.31 4.28
C GLU A 220 -3.92 13.53 3.73
N ALA A 221 -4.09 13.48 2.40
CA ALA A 221 -5.16 12.72 1.76
C ALA A 221 -5.03 11.21 1.97
N PHE A 222 -3.81 10.66 1.99
CA PHE A 222 -3.58 9.27 2.35
C PHE A 222 -3.83 9.02 3.84
N ALA A 223 -3.37 9.92 4.73
CA ALA A 223 -3.59 9.81 6.17
C ALA A 223 -5.09 9.83 6.54
N ALA A 224 -5.86 10.69 5.89
CA ALA A 224 -7.30 10.82 6.05
C ALA A 224 -8.12 9.78 5.25
N GLU A 225 -7.44 8.88 4.52
CA GLU A 225 -8.05 7.91 3.62
C GLU A 225 -8.95 8.50 2.51
N ALA A 226 -8.84 9.79 2.26
CA ALA A 226 -9.49 10.44 1.12
C ALA A 226 -8.85 10.02 -0.22
N ARG A 227 -7.57 9.61 -0.19
CA ARG A 227 -6.86 9.00 -1.30
C ARG A 227 -6.53 7.54 -0.97
N ARG A 228 -6.99 6.60 -1.83
CA ARG A 228 -6.95 5.15 -1.55
C ARG A 228 -6.41 4.32 -2.72
N ASN A 229 -5.80 4.96 -3.70
CA ASN A 229 -5.27 4.28 -4.88
C ASN A 229 -3.84 3.74 -4.72
N ASP A 230 -3.38 3.61 -3.51
CA ASP A 230 -2.10 3.01 -3.16
C ASP A 230 -2.19 1.48 -3.17
N ILE A 231 -1.21 0.83 -3.80
CA ILE A 231 -1.13 -0.63 -3.87
C ILE A 231 -0.89 -1.18 -2.46
N SER A 232 -1.71 -2.14 -2.04
CA SER A 232 -1.62 -2.81 -0.74
C SER A 232 -1.60 -1.84 0.46
N GLU A 233 -2.31 -0.72 0.36
CA GLU A 233 -2.45 0.31 1.42
C GLU A 233 -1.12 0.92 1.92
N GLN A 234 -0.06 0.80 1.15
CA GLN A 234 1.29 1.16 1.62
C GLN A 234 1.41 2.62 2.02
N MET A 235 0.91 3.54 1.19
CA MET A 235 0.99 4.97 1.52
C MET A 235 0.03 5.36 2.64
N ARG A 236 -1.16 4.79 2.70
CA ARG A 236 -2.10 5.00 3.81
C ARG A 236 -1.51 4.51 5.13
N ASN A 237 -0.90 3.32 5.14
CA ASN A 237 -0.26 2.77 6.34
C ASN A 237 0.90 3.64 6.83
N ILE A 238 1.69 4.22 5.93
CA ILE A 238 2.78 5.15 6.26
C ILE A 238 2.19 6.48 6.75
N ALA A 239 1.32 7.10 5.96
CA ALA A 239 0.85 8.46 6.21
C ALA A 239 0.03 8.59 7.51
N ARG A 240 -0.76 7.57 7.86
CA ARG A 240 -1.51 7.53 9.14
C ARG A 240 -0.60 7.53 10.38
N GLN A 241 0.63 7.05 10.24
CA GLN A 241 1.60 6.99 11.33
C GLN A 241 2.50 8.24 11.41
N MET A 242 2.42 9.13 10.41
CA MET A 242 3.18 10.38 10.41
C MET A 242 2.50 11.45 11.27
N THR A 243 3.31 12.25 11.95
CA THR A 243 2.80 13.45 12.62
C THR A 243 2.61 14.59 11.58
N PRO A 244 1.79 15.61 11.87
CA PRO A 244 1.66 16.78 11.00
C PRO A 244 3.01 17.48 10.72
N ASP A 245 3.88 17.57 11.71
CA ASP A 245 5.21 18.18 11.56
C ASP A 245 6.12 17.35 10.64
N GLU A 246 6.02 16.02 10.70
CA GLU A 246 6.74 15.14 9.78
C GLU A 246 6.23 15.25 8.34
N ILE A 247 4.92 15.36 8.15
CA ILE A 247 4.32 15.60 6.83
C ILE A 247 4.83 16.93 6.25
N GLU A 248 4.83 17.98 7.05
CA GLU A 248 5.33 19.29 6.65
C GLU A 248 6.83 19.25 6.31
N ALA A 249 7.65 18.59 7.14
CA ALA A 249 9.09 18.46 6.94
C ALA A 249 9.40 17.67 5.66
N VAL A 250 8.71 16.56 5.41
CA VAL A 250 8.86 15.75 4.19
C VAL A 250 8.46 16.55 2.95
N ALA A 251 7.34 17.27 3.01
CA ALA A 251 6.86 18.09 1.91
C ALA A 251 7.87 19.21 1.55
N LYS A 252 8.38 19.91 2.55
CA LYS A 252 9.43 20.95 2.36
C LYS A 252 10.70 20.37 1.79
N TYR A 253 11.17 19.23 2.32
CA TYR A 253 12.38 18.58 1.85
C TYR A 253 12.29 18.24 0.36
N TYR A 254 11.25 17.55 -0.07
CA TYR A 254 11.09 17.18 -1.48
C TYR A 254 10.81 18.40 -2.37
N GLY A 255 10.10 19.41 -1.87
CA GLY A 255 9.83 20.64 -2.59
C GLY A 255 11.07 21.53 -2.78
N SER A 256 11.99 21.54 -1.82
CA SER A 256 13.23 22.32 -1.89
C SER A 256 14.28 21.71 -2.84
N GLN A 257 14.07 20.49 -3.32
CA GLN A 257 14.94 19.82 -4.28
C GLN A 257 14.65 20.23 -5.74
N ALA A 258 13.68 21.11 -6.00
CA ALA A 258 13.52 21.74 -7.29
C ALA A 258 14.62 22.80 -7.50
N ALA A 259 15.28 22.77 -8.66
CA ALA A 259 16.12 23.90 -9.06
C ALA A 259 15.22 25.14 -9.27
N GLU A 260 15.62 26.28 -8.74
CA GLU A 260 15.01 27.57 -9.04
C GLU A 260 15.19 27.96 -10.51
#